data_5767c4810a5d2798b54b250f29780912
#
_entry.id   5767c4810a5d2798b54b250f29780912
#
_cell.length_a   1.000
_cell.length_b   1.000
_cell.length_c   1.000
_cell.angle_alpha   90.00
_cell.angle_beta   90.00
_cell.angle_gamma   90.00
#
_symmetry.space_group_name_H-M   'P 1'
#
loop_
_entity.id
_entity.type
_entity.pdbx_description
1 polymer ?
#
loop_
_entity_poly.entity_id
_entity_poly.type
_entity_poly.pdbx_seq_one_letter_code
_entity_poly.pdbx_strand_id
1 'polypeptide(L)'
;MVAQKTKVGQLSDIGKYVRPGSFVAIGGGWSCNKPMALIRELIRQKIGGLKVMSIVGGWEMEWLLAAGAVDHLVFSFLSLESFGLPPNFRRVAEQKLIRLTEIEGCSMIKGLQAAGMGLPFAAFRGPKGSDIVQEAPELYKTVTCPFTGQELTAIQAIAPDVALLHAQRADEHGNVQIFGTSASDLDMAKASKAVVVTVEELVSPDVLRETKSATLLFRNEVDLVIPCRFGASPCSCVPYYSAHMLQLMKDARGLADPSKSGEYLRSLIGDTEEHYWKQVGGEETRRKLVALARQTRRLEAPQLSAGTPVERAEAADQMVVSLARTIEDGDSIVLGSFTPLAYAAYMFAKLTHAPNAFIVGYSGVDPYPFQLGFHTSEAACTQFAAGLWSMTQCIEALHLRGRGDVEAVSSAQLDVNGDINISWLAMPIKDAQGQPTGQMNPRGLRLPGGAGAPVVYGLHRKGIAYFANHSKMTFVPKVNYVTGTRLYFTPEERIAQGLRPGPMIVVTNLCVMEMVQRGKWIVRSLHSGVS
;
A
#
# COMPACT_ATOMS: atom_id res chain seq x y z
N MET A 1 29.80 36.37 -1.62
CA MET A 1 28.61 35.51 -1.40
C MET A 1 28.90 34.65 -0.19
N VAL A 2 28.03 34.60 0.80
CA VAL A 2 28.18 33.68 1.93
C VAL A 2 27.90 32.28 1.37
N ALA A 3 28.84 31.34 1.56
CA ALA A 3 28.71 29.99 1.10
C ALA A 3 27.50 29.33 1.81
N GLN A 4 26.57 28.78 1.04
CA GLN A 4 25.46 28.01 1.62
C GLN A 4 26.02 26.71 2.20
N LYS A 5 25.53 26.33 3.39
CA LYS A 5 25.96 25.10 4.07
C LYS A 5 25.49 23.88 3.28
N THR A 6 26.41 22.96 2.97
CA THR A 6 26.06 21.67 2.39
C THR A 6 25.32 20.78 3.39
N LYS A 7 24.36 20.02 2.89
CA LYS A 7 23.62 19.00 3.64
C LYS A 7 24.01 17.58 3.23
N VAL A 8 25.05 17.44 2.43
CA VAL A 8 25.54 16.14 1.98
C VAL A 8 26.28 15.43 3.09
N GLY A 9 25.94 14.17 3.29
CA GLY A 9 26.60 13.27 4.25
C GLY A 9 26.70 11.85 3.71
N GLN A 10 26.89 10.90 4.61
CA GLN A 10 27.08 9.48 4.31
C GLN A 10 26.08 8.61 5.11
N LEU A 11 25.91 7.34 4.74
CA LEU A 11 24.95 6.44 5.38
C LEU A 11 25.14 6.35 6.90
N SER A 12 26.40 6.29 7.36
CA SER A 12 26.71 6.22 8.80
C SER A 12 26.22 7.43 9.61
N ASP A 13 25.92 8.56 8.97
CA ASP A 13 25.40 9.75 9.64
C ASP A 13 23.95 9.59 10.12
N ILE A 14 23.25 8.53 9.68
CA ILE A 14 21.84 8.29 10.10
C ILE A 14 21.69 8.21 11.62
N GLY A 15 22.70 7.68 12.34
CA GLY A 15 22.70 7.61 13.79
C GLY A 15 22.69 8.97 14.51
N LYS A 16 22.91 10.09 13.78
CA LYS A 16 22.74 11.45 14.32
C LYS A 16 21.28 11.85 14.41
N TYR A 17 20.42 11.26 13.57
CA TYR A 17 18.99 11.58 13.42
C TYR A 17 18.10 10.51 14.03
N VAL A 18 18.44 9.23 13.87
CA VAL A 18 17.66 8.11 14.42
C VAL A 18 18.39 7.56 15.65
N ARG A 19 17.72 7.55 16.78
CA ARG A 19 18.18 7.07 18.07
C ARG A 19 17.28 5.93 18.55
N PRO A 20 17.74 5.08 19.48
CA PRO A 20 16.83 4.14 20.15
C PRO A 20 15.58 4.85 20.69
N GLY A 21 14.41 4.30 20.41
CA GLY A 21 13.12 4.89 20.78
C GLY A 21 12.56 5.95 19.82
N SER A 22 13.29 6.35 18.76
CA SER A 22 12.78 7.32 17.78
C SER A 22 11.53 6.82 17.08
N PHE A 23 10.60 7.74 16.79
CA PHE A 23 9.47 7.51 15.91
C PHE A 23 9.88 7.83 14.46
N VAL A 24 10.01 6.80 13.64
CA VAL A 24 10.52 6.87 12.28
C VAL A 24 9.43 6.62 11.26
N ALA A 25 9.19 7.57 10.35
CA ALA A 25 8.37 7.39 9.17
C ALA A 25 9.23 6.91 8.00
N ILE A 26 8.82 5.84 7.32
CA ILE A 26 9.54 5.25 6.19
C ILE A 26 8.73 5.46 4.93
N GLY A 27 9.30 6.23 3.99
CA GLY A 27 8.68 6.60 2.73
C GLY A 27 8.71 5.49 1.68
N GLY A 28 8.35 5.89 0.46
CA GLY A 28 8.10 4.98 -0.64
C GLY A 28 6.80 4.20 -0.49
N GLY A 29 6.36 3.56 -1.56
CA GLY A 29 5.13 2.77 -1.55
C GLY A 29 5.36 1.36 -2.11
N TRP A 30 4.79 0.35 -1.47
CA TRP A 30 4.97 -1.06 -1.86
C TRP A 30 6.46 -1.42 -1.97
N SER A 31 6.91 -1.84 -3.14
CA SER A 31 8.31 -2.15 -3.43
C SER A 31 8.96 -1.07 -4.32
N CYS A 32 8.59 0.21 -4.18
CA CYS A 32 9.13 1.34 -4.95
C CYS A 32 9.60 2.47 -4.03
N ASN A 33 10.77 3.04 -4.33
CA ASN A 33 11.39 4.15 -3.61
C ASN A 33 11.56 3.92 -2.10
N LYS A 34 11.61 2.66 -1.65
CA LYS A 34 11.90 2.34 -0.26
C LYS A 34 13.36 2.68 0.08
N PRO A 35 13.64 3.37 1.19
CA PRO A 35 15.00 3.77 1.56
C PRO A 35 15.81 2.60 2.13
N MET A 36 15.96 1.50 1.35
CA MET A 36 16.52 0.24 1.83
C MET A 36 17.98 0.33 2.27
N ALA A 37 18.76 1.24 1.69
CA ALA A 37 20.13 1.50 2.15
C ALA A 37 20.14 2.06 3.58
N LEU A 38 19.21 2.96 3.92
CA LEU A 38 19.05 3.46 5.30
C LEU A 38 18.57 2.35 6.24
N ILE A 39 17.68 1.48 5.79
CA ILE A 39 17.23 0.32 6.57
C ILE A 39 18.40 -0.61 6.88
N ARG A 40 19.24 -0.93 5.87
CA ARG A 40 20.46 -1.72 6.08
C ARG A 40 21.40 -1.07 7.09
N GLU A 41 21.56 0.25 6.99
CA GLU A 41 22.45 0.97 7.87
C GLU A 41 21.94 1.04 9.31
N LEU A 42 20.63 1.21 9.54
CA LEU A 42 20.03 1.10 10.87
C LEU A 42 20.31 -0.27 11.51
N ILE A 43 20.20 -1.34 10.70
CA ILE A 43 20.48 -2.71 11.15
C ILE A 43 21.98 -2.88 11.48
N ARG A 44 22.90 -2.36 10.65
CA ARG A 44 24.36 -2.39 10.90
C ARG A 44 24.73 -1.68 12.19
N GLN A 45 24.17 -0.49 12.41
CA GLN A 45 24.39 0.29 13.63
C GLN A 45 23.64 -0.26 14.85
N LYS A 46 22.86 -1.33 14.68
CA LYS A 46 22.07 -1.98 15.74
C LYS A 46 21.16 -0.98 16.48
N ILE A 47 20.61 -0.02 15.73
CA ILE A 47 19.64 0.94 16.29
C ILE A 47 18.30 0.22 16.42
N GLY A 48 17.85 0.04 17.66
CA GLY A 48 16.64 -0.70 18.02
C GLY A 48 15.71 0.09 18.92
N GLY A 49 14.66 -0.59 19.42
CA GLY A 49 13.61 0.03 20.24
C GLY A 49 12.76 1.04 19.46
N LEU A 50 12.74 0.94 18.13
CA LEU A 50 12.12 1.94 17.27
C LEU A 50 10.60 1.84 17.29
N LYS A 51 9.94 3.00 17.28
CA LYS A 51 8.58 3.15 16.79
C LYS A 51 8.66 3.46 15.30
N VAL A 52 8.12 2.59 14.44
CA VAL A 52 8.20 2.79 12.99
C VAL A 52 6.82 2.88 12.37
N MET A 53 6.69 3.66 11.29
CA MET A 53 5.47 3.73 10.51
C MET A 53 5.74 3.65 9.01
N SER A 54 4.84 2.97 8.30
CA SER A 54 4.68 3.04 6.85
C SER A 54 3.21 2.91 6.50
N ILE A 55 2.75 3.63 5.49
CA ILE A 55 1.34 3.56 5.06
C ILE A 55 1.13 2.23 4.34
N VAL A 56 1.98 1.93 3.37
CA VAL A 56 2.00 0.66 2.66
C VAL A 56 3.37 0.02 2.87
N GLY A 57 3.48 -0.74 3.94
CA GLY A 57 4.71 -1.43 4.34
C GLY A 57 4.95 -2.71 3.56
N GLY A 58 6.21 -3.06 3.42
CA GLY A 58 6.67 -4.26 2.73
C GLY A 58 8.01 -4.75 3.29
N TRP A 59 8.99 -4.83 2.41
CA TRP A 59 10.32 -5.39 2.71
C TRP A 59 11.08 -4.61 3.78
N GLU A 60 10.97 -3.28 3.81
CA GLU A 60 11.61 -2.44 4.82
C GLU A 60 11.14 -2.78 6.23
N MET A 61 9.83 -2.99 6.38
CA MET A 61 9.25 -3.37 7.67
C MET A 61 9.63 -4.80 8.05
N GLU A 62 9.52 -5.73 7.10
CA GLU A 62 9.85 -7.13 7.33
C GLU A 62 11.32 -7.30 7.74
N TRP A 63 12.26 -6.53 7.13
CA TRP A 63 13.66 -6.55 7.49
C TRP A 63 13.93 -5.98 8.88
N LEU A 64 13.31 -4.86 9.24
CA LEU A 64 13.45 -4.27 10.58
C LEU A 64 12.88 -5.19 11.67
N LEU A 65 11.74 -5.85 11.39
CA LEU A 65 11.12 -6.82 12.31
C LEU A 65 11.99 -8.08 12.46
N ALA A 66 12.56 -8.58 11.37
CA ALA A 66 13.49 -9.71 11.38
C ALA A 66 14.78 -9.41 12.13
N ALA A 67 15.26 -8.16 12.06
CA ALA A 67 16.43 -7.68 12.80
C ALA A 67 16.14 -7.40 14.29
N GLY A 68 14.88 -7.41 14.72
CA GLY A 68 14.49 -7.07 16.10
C GLY A 68 14.66 -5.59 16.43
N ALA A 69 14.59 -4.71 15.45
CA ALA A 69 14.82 -3.27 15.62
C ALA A 69 13.55 -2.50 16.07
N VAL A 70 12.39 -3.13 16.06
CA VAL A 70 11.08 -2.48 16.24
C VAL A 70 10.43 -2.91 17.55
N ASP A 71 10.01 -1.95 18.36
CA ASP A 71 9.20 -2.17 19.57
C ASP A 71 7.73 -1.75 19.36
N HIS A 72 7.49 -0.82 18.44
CA HIS A 72 6.14 -0.36 18.13
C HIS A 72 5.98 -0.17 16.61
N LEU A 73 5.10 -0.95 15.99
CA LEU A 73 4.76 -0.83 14.58
C LEU A 73 3.43 -0.08 14.42
N VAL A 74 3.45 1.02 13.66
CA VAL A 74 2.28 1.79 13.23
C VAL A 74 2.11 1.58 11.73
N PHE A 75 1.00 1.05 11.27
CA PHE A 75 0.85 0.65 9.87
C PHE A 75 -0.62 0.69 9.44
N SER A 76 -0.87 0.79 8.15
CA SER A 76 -2.21 0.58 7.61
C SER A 76 -2.31 -0.73 6.82
N PHE A 77 -1.23 -1.11 6.17
CA PHE A 77 -1.13 -2.33 5.37
C PHE A 77 0.32 -2.82 5.36
N LEU A 78 0.53 -4.12 5.48
CA LEU A 78 1.84 -4.72 5.38
C LEU A 78 1.77 -6.07 4.65
N SER A 79 2.39 -6.13 3.48
CA SER A 79 2.38 -7.31 2.60
C SER A 79 3.67 -7.39 1.81
N LEU A 80 4.08 -8.61 1.47
CA LEU A 80 5.13 -8.86 0.48
C LEU A 80 4.54 -9.08 -0.92
N GLU A 81 3.31 -8.63 -1.14
CA GLU A 81 2.57 -8.67 -2.41
C GLU A 81 2.47 -10.10 -2.95
N SER A 82 3.00 -10.39 -4.15
CA SER A 82 2.97 -11.74 -4.73
C SER A 82 3.76 -12.79 -3.93
N PHE A 83 4.57 -12.38 -2.97
CA PHE A 83 5.28 -13.30 -2.05
C PHE A 83 4.48 -13.63 -0.80
N GLY A 84 3.29 -13.04 -0.63
CA GLY A 84 2.34 -13.37 0.43
C GLY A 84 2.50 -12.57 1.72
N LEU A 85 2.09 -13.20 2.83
CA LEU A 85 2.09 -12.56 4.15
C LEU A 85 3.51 -12.52 4.74
N PRO A 86 3.95 -11.38 5.29
CA PRO A 86 5.29 -11.23 5.86
C PRO A 86 5.44 -12.10 7.13
N PRO A 87 6.38 -13.06 7.18
CA PRO A 87 6.47 -14.02 8.28
C PRO A 87 6.89 -13.40 9.61
N ASN A 88 7.80 -12.43 9.63
CA ASN A 88 8.22 -11.77 10.86
C ASN A 88 7.13 -10.84 11.40
N PHE A 89 6.42 -10.11 10.53
CA PHE A 89 5.24 -9.34 10.92
C PHE A 89 4.18 -10.24 11.57
N ARG A 90 3.85 -11.36 10.93
CA ARG A 90 2.91 -12.32 11.50
C ARG A 90 3.36 -12.80 12.86
N ARG A 91 4.61 -13.22 13.00
CA ARG A 91 5.17 -13.70 14.27
C ARG A 91 5.00 -12.67 15.39
N VAL A 92 5.43 -11.42 15.15
CA VAL A 92 5.36 -10.39 16.21
C VAL A 92 3.92 -10.00 16.55
N ALA A 93 3.01 -10.06 15.58
CA ALA A 93 1.59 -9.76 15.77
C ALA A 93 0.85 -10.89 16.51
N GLU A 94 0.98 -12.13 16.02
CA GLU A 94 0.30 -13.31 16.55
C GLU A 94 0.79 -13.67 17.96
N GLN A 95 2.08 -13.45 18.24
CA GLN A 95 2.70 -13.70 19.55
C GLN A 95 2.74 -12.46 20.46
N LYS A 96 2.24 -11.31 20.00
CA LYS A 96 2.19 -10.05 20.75
C LYS A 96 3.57 -9.62 21.28
N LEU A 97 4.62 -9.75 20.46
CA LEU A 97 6.00 -9.48 20.86
C LEU A 97 6.33 -7.98 20.88
N ILE A 98 5.58 -7.17 20.13
CA ILE A 98 5.74 -5.73 20.06
C ILE A 98 4.37 -5.04 20.14
N ARG A 99 4.36 -3.73 20.37
CA ARG A 99 3.13 -2.95 20.23
C ARG A 99 2.77 -2.80 18.75
N LEU A 100 1.48 -3.06 18.42
CA LEU A 100 0.92 -2.82 17.10
C LEU A 100 -0.16 -1.76 17.18
N THR A 101 -0.15 -0.83 16.22
CA THR A 101 -1.24 0.13 16.03
C THR A 101 -1.60 0.13 14.55
N GLU A 102 -2.74 -0.48 14.21
CA GLU A 102 -3.30 -0.39 12.88
C GLU A 102 -4.07 0.92 12.75
N ILE A 103 -3.77 1.71 11.72
CA ILE A 103 -4.46 2.95 11.39
C ILE A 103 -4.93 2.82 9.94
N GLU A 104 -6.18 3.15 9.67
CA GLU A 104 -6.70 3.14 8.30
C GLU A 104 -5.90 4.13 7.42
N GLY A 105 -5.65 3.75 6.15
CA GLY A 105 -4.68 4.44 5.29
C GLY A 105 -4.99 5.91 5.03
N CYS A 106 -6.26 6.26 4.76
CA CYS A 106 -6.66 7.66 4.57
C CYS A 106 -6.51 8.46 5.86
N SER A 107 -6.83 7.82 7.00
CA SER A 107 -6.67 8.42 8.33
C SER A 107 -5.20 8.72 8.64
N MET A 108 -4.30 7.79 8.30
CA MET A 108 -2.87 7.97 8.52
C MET A 108 -2.33 9.17 7.74
N ILE A 109 -2.73 9.32 6.46
CA ILE A 109 -2.36 10.48 5.64
C ILE A 109 -2.94 11.76 6.24
N LYS A 110 -4.20 11.78 6.67
CA LYS A 110 -4.82 12.96 7.30
C LYS A 110 -4.13 13.34 8.62
N GLY A 111 -3.69 12.36 9.40
CA GLY A 111 -2.90 12.60 10.61
C GLY A 111 -1.53 13.23 10.32
N LEU A 112 -0.83 12.76 9.27
CA LEU A 112 0.43 13.37 8.80
C LEU A 112 0.20 14.80 8.29
N GLN A 113 -0.84 15.03 7.48
CA GLN A 113 -1.18 16.35 6.99
C GLN A 113 -1.51 17.33 8.11
N ALA A 114 -2.26 16.89 9.13
CA ALA A 114 -2.53 17.70 10.30
C ALA A 114 -1.22 18.14 10.99
N ALA A 115 -0.30 17.21 11.23
CA ALA A 115 1.01 17.52 11.81
C ALA A 115 1.81 18.49 10.94
N GLY A 116 1.88 18.25 9.62
CA GLY A 116 2.59 19.12 8.68
C GLY A 116 2.02 20.55 8.57
N MET A 117 0.74 20.73 8.91
CA MET A 117 0.07 22.03 8.99
C MET A 117 0.09 22.65 10.39
N GLY A 118 0.67 21.98 11.38
CA GLY A 118 0.66 22.45 12.78
C GLY A 118 -0.72 22.33 13.45
N LEU A 119 -1.63 21.50 12.92
CA LEU A 119 -2.94 21.26 13.50
C LEU A 119 -2.89 20.09 14.48
N PRO A 120 -3.67 20.09 15.57
CA PRO A 120 -3.69 19.00 16.54
C PRO A 120 -4.42 17.76 16.02
N PHE A 121 -5.30 17.88 15.03
CA PHE A 121 -6.06 16.80 14.40
C PHE A 121 -6.60 17.21 13.03
N ALA A 122 -7.05 16.23 12.24
CA ALA A 122 -7.84 16.45 11.04
C ALA A 122 -9.22 15.80 11.17
N ALA A 123 -10.27 16.51 10.71
CA ALA A 123 -11.64 15.98 10.63
C ALA A 123 -11.99 15.67 9.17
N PHE A 124 -12.57 14.49 8.93
CA PHE A 124 -12.91 14.01 7.58
C PHE A 124 -13.97 12.90 7.62
N ARG A 125 -14.46 12.47 6.46
CA ARG A 125 -15.29 11.27 6.34
C ARG A 125 -14.42 10.03 6.50
N GLY A 126 -14.31 9.55 7.73
CA GLY A 126 -13.42 8.46 8.10
C GLY A 126 -14.04 7.07 8.06
N PRO A 127 -13.30 6.07 8.52
CA PRO A 127 -13.68 4.67 8.50
C PRO A 127 -14.65 4.31 9.64
N LYS A 128 -15.82 4.95 9.68
CA LYS A 128 -16.85 4.65 10.68
C LYS A 128 -17.25 3.18 10.64
N GLY A 129 -17.52 2.59 11.82
CA GLY A 129 -17.97 1.21 11.96
C GLY A 129 -16.87 0.16 11.80
N SER A 130 -15.64 0.56 11.54
CA SER A 130 -14.47 -0.33 11.54
C SER A 130 -13.96 -0.57 12.95
N ASP A 131 -13.54 -1.82 13.24
CA ASP A 131 -12.88 -2.16 14.51
C ASP A 131 -11.51 -1.48 14.66
N ILE A 132 -10.88 -1.05 13.55
CA ILE A 132 -9.65 -0.27 13.55
C ILE A 132 -9.83 1.02 14.37
N VAL A 133 -10.97 1.70 14.21
CA VAL A 133 -11.28 2.91 14.96
C VAL A 133 -11.51 2.62 16.44
N GLN A 134 -12.17 1.50 16.73
CA GLN A 134 -12.50 1.08 18.10
C GLN A 134 -11.26 0.65 18.89
N GLU A 135 -10.26 0.08 18.21
CA GLU A 135 -9.02 -0.39 18.83
C GLU A 135 -7.97 0.69 19.09
N ALA A 136 -8.14 1.88 18.49
CA ALA A 136 -7.25 3.01 18.68
C ALA A 136 -8.01 4.27 19.15
N PRO A 137 -8.78 4.20 20.27
CA PRO A 137 -9.63 5.30 20.72
C PRO A 137 -8.83 6.56 21.15
N GLU A 138 -7.53 6.41 21.42
CA GLU A 138 -6.63 7.53 21.68
C GLU A 138 -6.34 8.35 20.42
N LEU A 139 -6.38 7.71 19.24
CA LEU A 139 -6.10 8.36 17.95
C LEU A 139 -7.37 8.88 17.27
N TYR A 140 -8.49 8.19 17.45
CA TYR A 140 -9.73 8.51 16.79
C TYR A 140 -10.77 9.11 17.73
N LYS A 141 -11.45 10.15 17.27
CA LYS A 141 -12.60 10.77 17.94
C LYS A 141 -13.70 11.04 16.92
N THR A 142 -14.92 11.18 17.39
CA THR A 142 -16.04 11.72 16.61
C THR A 142 -16.16 13.20 16.93
N VAL A 143 -16.35 14.03 15.89
CA VAL A 143 -16.60 15.47 16.01
C VAL A 143 -17.80 15.86 15.16
N THR A 144 -18.59 16.82 15.63
CA THR A 144 -19.69 17.40 14.86
C THR A 144 -19.20 18.64 14.14
N CYS A 145 -19.41 18.68 12.82
CA CYS A 145 -19.10 19.86 12.01
C CYS A 145 -19.96 21.06 12.49
N PRO A 146 -19.36 22.17 12.94
CA PRO A 146 -20.11 23.31 13.46
C PRO A 146 -20.93 24.05 12.39
N PHE A 147 -20.62 23.82 11.12
CA PHE A 147 -21.29 24.48 9.99
C PHE A 147 -22.45 23.68 9.40
N THR A 148 -22.34 22.34 9.40
CA THR A 148 -23.32 21.48 8.74
C THR A 148 -24.05 20.52 9.68
N GLY A 149 -23.59 20.39 10.93
CA GLY A 149 -24.08 19.39 11.88
C GLY A 149 -23.64 17.95 11.55
N GLN A 150 -22.91 17.73 10.45
CA GLN A 150 -22.45 16.40 10.06
C GLN A 150 -21.45 15.83 11.06
N GLU A 151 -21.62 14.58 11.41
CA GLU A 151 -20.69 13.84 12.21
C GLU A 151 -19.49 13.36 11.37
N LEU A 152 -18.28 13.72 11.80
CA LEU A 152 -17.01 13.39 11.14
C LEU A 152 -16.11 12.57 12.06
N THR A 153 -15.22 11.82 11.47
CA THR A 153 -14.10 11.20 12.18
C THR A 153 -12.96 12.21 12.31
N ALA A 154 -12.44 12.39 13.53
CA ALA A 154 -11.21 13.12 13.80
C ALA A 154 -10.07 12.13 14.05
N ILE A 155 -8.94 12.36 13.39
CA ILE A 155 -7.68 11.64 13.62
C ILE A 155 -6.67 12.58 14.24
N GLN A 156 -6.01 12.17 15.32
CA GLN A 156 -4.92 12.92 15.93
C GLN A 156 -3.78 13.17 14.94
N ALA A 157 -3.12 14.32 15.05
CA ALA A 157 -1.92 14.62 14.29
C ALA A 157 -0.82 13.56 14.56
N ILE A 158 -0.19 13.08 13.48
CA ILE A 158 0.88 12.09 13.54
C ILE A 158 2.18 12.79 13.16
N ALA A 159 3.04 13.02 14.16
CA ALA A 159 4.30 13.75 14.01
C ALA A 159 5.50 12.83 14.31
N PRO A 160 6.13 12.22 13.29
CA PRO A 160 7.33 11.42 13.46
C PRO A 160 8.53 12.27 13.88
N ASP A 161 9.52 11.66 14.53
CA ASP A 161 10.79 12.34 14.81
C ASP A 161 11.63 12.47 13.54
N VAL A 162 11.61 11.43 12.68
CA VAL A 162 12.41 11.39 11.45
C VAL A 162 11.63 10.75 10.31
N ALA A 163 11.68 11.37 9.12
CA ALA A 163 11.30 10.74 7.86
C ALA A 163 12.54 10.21 7.14
N LEU A 164 12.52 8.94 6.76
CA LEU A 164 13.52 8.29 5.91
C LEU A 164 12.96 8.10 4.52
N LEU A 165 13.58 8.72 3.53
CA LEU A 165 13.11 8.75 2.15
C LEU A 165 14.20 8.28 1.18
N HIS A 166 13.76 7.87 -0.01
CA HIS A 166 14.65 7.63 -1.15
C HIS A 166 14.10 8.34 -2.38
N ALA A 167 14.96 9.08 -3.07
CA ALA A 167 14.58 9.89 -4.22
C ALA A 167 15.55 9.76 -5.39
N GLN A 168 15.17 10.29 -6.55
CA GLN A 168 15.98 10.21 -7.75
C GLN A 168 17.14 11.19 -7.73
N ARG A 169 16.89 12.47 -7.40
CA ARG A 169 17.91 13.53 -7.43
C ARG A 169 17.80 14.46 -6.23
N ALA A 170 18.96 15.00 -5.83
CA ALA A 170 19.02 16.16 -4.96
C ALA A 170 20.21 17.04 -5.33
N ASP A 171 20.16 18.31 -4.89
CA ASP A 171 21.35 19.14 -4.84
C ASP A 171 22.02 19.11 -3.46
N GLU A 172 23.20 19.68 -3.37
CA GLU A 172 23.99 19.74 -2.12
C GLU A 172 23.32 20.55 -1.00
N HIS A 173 22.30 21.33 -1.33
CA HIS A 173 21.59 22.18 -0.38
C HIS A 173 20.35 21.50 0.21
N GLY A 174 19.89 20.38 -0.36
CA GLY A 174 18.74 19.62 0.11
C GLY A 174 17.44 19.88 -0.64
N ASN A 175 17.49 20.40 -1.87
CA ASN A 175 16.33 20.37 -2.76
C ASN A 175 16.27 18.99 -3.41
N VAL A 176 15.11 18.33 -3.40
CA VAL A 176 14.93 16.93 -3.79
C VAL A 176 13.88 16.78 -4.87
N GLN A 177 14.20 16.00 -5.90
CA GLN A 177 13.30 15.66 -7.00
C GLN A 177 12.91 14.19 -6.96
N ILE A 178 11.62 13.94 -7.14
CA ILE A 178 11.03 12.60 -7.26
C ILE A 178 10.32 12.51 -8.61
N PHE A 179 10.77 11.60 -9.48
CA PHE A 179 10.28 11.41 -10.86
C PHE A 179 9.33 10.22 -10.99
N GLY A 180 8.81 9.72 -10.01
CA GLY A 180 7.93 8.57 -10.06
C GLY A 180 6.84 8.70 -9.02
N THR A 181 6.49 7.59 -8.45
CA THR A 181 5.58 7.56 -7.33
C THR A 181 6.23 8.19 -6.11
N SER A 182 5.62 9.23 -5.59
CA SER A 182 6.04 9.85 -4.33
C SER A 182 5.28 9.29 -3.11
N ALA A 183 4.42 8.31 -3.30
CA ALA A 183 3.55 7.76 -2.26
C ALA A 183 2.95 8.88 -1.37
N SER A 184 3.34 8.93 -0.09
CA SER A 184 3.00 10.03 0.83
C SER A 184 4.27 10.68 1.42
N ASP A 185 5.37 10.63 0.68
CA ASP A 185 6.69 11.09 1.14
C ASP A 185 6.69 12.57 1.53
N LEU A 186 5.95 13.39 0.76
CA LEU A 186 5.80 14.82 1.04
C LEU A 186 5.08 15.07 2.38
N ASP A 187 4.02 14.30 2.66
CA ASP A 187 3.29 14.42 3.93
C ASP A 187 4.15 13.94 5.10
N MET A 188 4.91 12.84 4.92
CA MET A 188 5.84 12.34 5.93
C MET A 188 6.95 13.36 6.22
N ALA A 189 7.54 13.97 5.17
CA ALA A 189 8.57 14.97 5.32
C ALA A 189 8.06 16.19 6.10
N LYS A 190 6.90 16.73 5.74
CA LYS A 190 6.30 17.90 6.40
C LYS A 190 5.86 17.63 7.83
N ALA A 191 5.47 16.40 8.15
CA ALA A 191 5.04 16.00 9.48
C ALA A 191 6.19 15.72 10.43
N SER A 192 7.39 15.43 9.92
CA SER A 192 8.54 14.98 10.70
C SER A 192 9.41 16.14 11.19
N LYS A 193 10.10 15.94 12.32
CA LYS A 193 11.04 16.93 12.86
C LYS A 193 12.35 17.00 12.09
N ALA A 194 12.74 15.88 11.48
CA ALA A 194 13.93 15.78 10.62
C ALA A 194 13.64 14.91 9.39
N VAL A 195 14.34 15.17 8.28
CA VAL A 195 14.19 14.45 7.02
C VAL A 195 15.56 14.03 6.50
N VAL A 196 15.74 12.72 6.34
CA VAL A 196 16.95 12.10 5.78
C VAL A 196 16.59 11.46 4.45
N VAL A 197 17.28 11.85 3.38
CA VAL A 197 17.00 11.37 2.02
C VAL A 197 18.24 10.73 1.41
N THR A 198 18.14 9.47 0.98
CA THR A 198 19.10 8.88 0.04
C THR A 198 18.70 9.23 -1.39
N VAL A 199 19.68 9.48 -2.27
CA VAL A 199 19.41 9.83 -3.66
C VAL A 199 20.29 9.04 -4.64
N GLU A 200 19.73 8.77 -5.82
CA GLU A 200 20.45 8.12 -6.91
C GLU A 200 21.54 9.02 -7.48
N GLU A 201 21.24 10.33 -7.61
CA GLU A 201 22.13 11.33 -8.17
C GLU A 201 22.18 12.60 -7.31
N LEU A 202 23.39 13.00 -6.95
CA LEU A 202 23.65 14.34 -6.47
C LEU A 202 24.02 15.21 -7.66
N VAL A 203 23.24 16.27 -7.91
CA VAL A 203 23.40 17.13 -9.09
C VAL A 203 23.58 18.60 -8.69
N SER A 204 24.03 19.44 -9.61
CA SER A 204 24.12 20.88 -9.35
C SER A 204 22.71 21.49 -9.22
N PRO A 205 22.56 22.59 -8.47
CA PRO A 205 21.29 23.30 -8.37
C PRO A 205 20.70 23.74 -9.73
N ASP A 206 21.55 23.98 -10.74
CA ASP A 206 21.08 24.39 -12.08
C ASP A 206 20.35 23.25 -12.79
N VAL A 207 20.82 22.00 -12.65
CA VAL A 207 20.14 20.83 -13.20
C VAL A 207 18.74 20.67 -12.60
N LEU A 208 18.56 20.94 -11.30
CA LEU A 208 17.23 20.90 -10.68
C LEU A 208 16.31 21.99 -11.23
N ARG A 209 16.86 23.19 -11.52
CA ARG A 209 16.08 24.31 -12.08
C ARG A 209 15.51 24.01 -13.46
N GLU A 210 16.18 23.20 -14.28
CA GLU A 210 15.70 22.78 -15.60
C GLU A 210 14.41 21.95 -15.50
N THR A 211 14.28 21.13 -14.45
CA THR A 211 13.14 20.23 -14.18
C THR A 211 12.42 20.59 -12.88
N LYS A 212 12.28 21.87 -12.58
CA LYS A 212 11.77 22.40 -11.31
C LYS A 212 10.40 21.87 -10.87
N SER A 213 9.55 21.48 -11.81
CA SER A 213 8.25 20.87 -11.50
C SER A 213 8.33 19.51 -10.79
N ALA A 214 9.48 18.83 -10.89
CA ALA A 214 9.73 17.57 -10.20
C ALA A 214 10.30 17.77 -8.78
N THR A 215 10.64 19.01 -8.38
CA THR A 215 11.14 19.30 -7.03
C THR A 215 9.97 19.28 -6.04
N LEU A 216 9.97 18.29 -5.15
CA LEU A 216 8.90 18.09 -4.18
C LEU A 216 9.30 18.51 -2.76
N LEU A 217 10.58 18.43 -2.40
CA LEU A 217 11.09 18.86 -1.10
C LEU A 217 12.15 19.93 -1.31
N PHE A 218 12.17 20.89 -0.41
CA PHE A 218 13.09 22.01 -0.47
C PHE A 218 14.09 21.98 0.70
N ARG A 219 15.17 22.71 0.53
CA ARG A 219 16.28 22.77 1.50
C ARG A 219 15.88 23.10 2.95
N ASN A 220 14.76 23.76 3.16
CA ASN A 220 14.24 24.06 4.51
C ASN A 220 13.51 22.87 5.13
N GLU A 221 13.18 21.84 4.35
CA GLU A 221 12.46 20.64 4.80
C GLU A 221 13.38 19.42 4.96
N VAL A 222 14.58 19.43 4.35
CA VAL A 222 15.52 18.30 4.34
C VAL A 222 16.73 18.60 5.20
N ASP A 223 17.13 17.69 6.08
CA ASP A 223 18.27 17.86 7.00
C ASP A 223 19.54 17.19 6.50
N LEU A 224 19.40 16.05 5.81
CA LEU A 224 20.54 15.25 5.32
C LEU A 224 20.22 14.65 3.96
N VAL A 225 21.14 14.84 3.01
CA VAL A 225 21.13 14.20 1.68
C VAL A 225 22.30 13.23 1.60
N ILE A 226 22.04 11.99 1.22
CA ILE A 226 23.03 10.93 1.13
C ILE A 226 23.06 10.38 -0.30
N PRO A 227 24.10 10.67 -1.10
CA PRO A 227 24.26 10.03 -2.40
C PRO A 227 24.43 8.51 -2.23
N CYS A 228 23.47 7.75 -2.76
CA CYS A 228 23.47 6.29 -2.63
C CYS A 228 22.77 5.65 -3.83
N ARG A 229 23.55 5.40 -4.90
CA ARG A 229 23.02 4.73 -6.09
C ARG A 229 22.49 3.34 -5.75
N PHE A 230 21.32 3.02 -6.30
CA PHE A 230 20.56 1.81 -5.98
C PHE A 230 20.15 1.71 -4.51
N GLY A 231 19.94 2.85 -3.86
CA GLY A 231 19.60 2.92 -2.44
C GLY A 231 18.25 2.29 -2.09
N ALA A 232 17.35 2.12 -3.06
CA ALA A 232 16.10 1.40 -2.85
C ALA A 232 16.21 -0.12 -3.02
N SER A 233 17.33 -0.66 -3.59
CA SER A 233 17.46 -2.10 -3.83
C SER A 233 17.29 -2.93 -2.53
N PRO A 234 16.53 -4.04 -2.58
CA PRO A 234 16.02 -4.79 -3.73
C PRO A 234 14.72 -4.23 -4.34
N CYS A 235 14.15 -3.17 -3.77
CA CYS A 235 12.99 -2.47 -4.34
C CYS A 235 13.38 -1.66 -5.59
N SER A 236 12.39 -1.19 -6.35
CA SER A 236 12.60 -0.37 -7.53
C SER A 236 12.79 1.11 -7.20
N CYS A 237 13.46 1.84 -8.10
CA CYS A 237 13.48 3.30 -8.14
C CYS A 237 13.21 3.76 -9.57
N VAL A 238 11.96 3.91 -9.91
CA VAL A 238 11.53 4.26 -11.27
C VAL A 238 11.80 5.74 -11.54
N PRO A 239 12.35 6.13 -12.72
CA PRO A 239 12.66 5.30 -13.89
C PRO A 239 14.11 4.75 -13.94
N TYR A 240 14.85 4.80 -12.84
CA TYR A 240 16.29 4.48 -12.79
C TYR A 240 16.55 2.98 -12.88
N TYR A 241 15.81 2.16 -12.13
CA TYR A 241 15.93 0.69 -12.14
C TYR A 241 14.67 0.00 -11.62
N SER A 242 14.46 -1.22 -12.09
CA SER A 242 13.37 -2.09 -11.66
C SER A 242 13.71 -2.83 -10.37
N ALA A 243 12.69 -3.39 -9.72
CA ALA A 243 12.88 -4.25 -8.55
C ALA A 243 13.74 -5.49 -8.87
N HIS A 244 14.58 -5.87 -7.92
CA HIS A 244 15.44 -7.04 -8.04
C HIS A 244 14.67 -8.33 -7.68
N MET A 245 13.80 -8.78 -8.57
CA MET A 245 12.86 -9.89 -8.35
C MET A 245 13.53 -11.16 -7.83
N LEU A 246 14.70 -11.53 -8.38
CA LEU A 246 15.42 -12.72 -7.93
C LEU A 246 15.91 -12.59 -6.48
N GLN A 247 16.29 -11.37 -6.06
CA GLN A 247 16.65 -11.13 -4.67
C GLN A 247 15.43 -11.15 -3.76
N LEU A 248 14.33 -10.50 -4.16
CA LEU A 248 13.07 -10.55 -3.40
C LEU A 248 12.57 -11.99 -3.22
N MET A 249 12.71 -12.84 -4.23
CA MET A 249 12.42 -14.29 -4.10
C MET A 249 13.32 -14.99 -3.09
N LYS A 250 14.62 -14.66 -3.06
CA LYS A 250 15.58 -15.19 -2.07
C LYS A 250 15.25 -14.68 -0.67
N ASP A 251 14.90 -13.39 -0.55
CA ASP A 251 14.52 -12.76 0.71
C ASP A 251 13.23 -13.38 1.27
N ALA A 252 12.23 -13.62 0.43
CA ALA A 252 11.00 -14.32 0.84
C ALA A 252 11.28 -15.71 1.43
N ARG A 253 12.24 -16.45 0.84
CA ARG A 253 12.66 -17.76 1.35
C ARG A 253 13.52 -17.65 2.61
N GLY A 254 14.48 -16.71 2.62
CA GLY A 254 15.40 -16.51 3.74
C GLY A 254 14.71 -15.99 5.00
N LEU A 255 13.60 -15.27 4.84
CA LEU A 255 12.78 -14.73 5.92
C LEU A 255 11.60 -15.65 6.32
N ALA A 256 11.36 -16.73 5.58
CA ALA A 256 10.22 -17.64 5.82
C ALA A 256 10.24 -18.29 7.21
N ASP A 257 11.42 -18.55 7.76
CA ASP A 257 11.60 -19.01 9.13
C ASP A 257 12.04 -17.85 10.03
N PRO A 258 11.12 -17.28 10.84
CA PRO A 258 11.45 -16.15 11.71
C PRO A 258 12.56 -16.42 12.72
N SER A 259 12.85 -17.68 13.06
CA SER A 259 13.94 -18.03 13.97
C SER A 259 15.34 -17.85 13.34
N LYS A 260 15.42 -17.90 12.01
CA LYS A 260 16.67 -17.79 11.23
C LYS A 260 16.78 -16.49 10.46
N SER A 261 15.69 -15.72 10.36
CA SER A 261 15.61 -14.52 9.52
C SER A 261 16.65 -13.44 9.91
N GLY A 262 16.93 -13.27 11.19
CA GLY A 262 17.97 -12.35 11.66
C GLY A 262 19.39 -12.75 11.24
N GLU A 263 19.70 -14.05 11.21
CA GLU A 263 20.99 -14.56 10.72
C GLU A 263 21.11 -14.37 9.20
N TYR A 264 20.05 -14.73 8.47
CA TYR A 264 19.97 -14.50 7.04
C TYR A 264 20.25 -13.03 6.67
N LEU A 265 19.58 -12.08 7.35
CA LEU A 265 19.79 -10.65 7.09
C LEU A 265 21.20 -10.19 7.40
N ARG A 266 21.78 -10.61 8.52
CA ARG A 266 23.18 -10.26 8.85
C ARG A 266 24.16 -10.75 7.79
N SER A 267 23.98 -11.96 7.30
CA SER A 267 24.80 -12.53 6.23
C SER A 267 24.64 -11.76 4.91
N LEU A 268 23.41 -11.39 4.55
CA LEU A 268 23.11 -10.67 3.33
C LEU A 268 23.63 -9.23 3.36
N ILE A 269 23.37 -8.51 4.46
CA ILE A 269 23.64 -7.08 4.59
C ILE A 269 25.13 -6.81 4.82
N GLY A 270 25.81 -7.64 5.64
CA GLY A 270 27.19 -7.44 6.05
C GLY A 270 27.46 -6.06 6.64
N ASP A 271 28.73 -5.69 6.72
CA ASP A 271 29.16 -4.44 7.36
C ASP A 271 29.16 -3.22 6.43
N THR A 272 29.05 -3.43 5.10
CA THR A 272 29.13 -2.36 4.09
C THR A 272 28.13 -2.55 2.96
N GLU A 273 27.80 -1.47 2.24
CA GLU A 273 27.01 -1.55 1.00
C GLU A 273 27.72 -2.36 -0.10
N GLU A 274 29.05 -2.36 -0.11
CA GLU A 274 29.84 -3.16 -1.05
C GLU A 274 29.65 -4.66 -0.79
N HIS A 275 29.65 -5.08 0.49
CA HIS A 275 29.32 -6.45 0.87
C HIS A 275 27.93 -6.85 0.35
N TYR A 276 26.90 -6.04 0.65
CA TYR A 276 25.54 -6.29 0.18
C TYR A 276 25.51 -6.49 -1.34
N TRP A 277 26.12 -5.58 -2.09
CA TRP A 277 26.13 -5.66 -3.54
C TRP A 277 26.85 -6.90 -4.08
N LYS A 278 27.92 -7.32 -3.42
CA LYS A 278 28.61 -8.57 -3.75
C LYS A 278 27.68 -9.78 -3.58
N GLN A 279 26.89 -9.81 -2.51
CA GLN A 279 25.92 -10.90 -2.25
C GLN A 279 24.79 -10.95 -3.30
N VAL A 280 24.32 -9.80 -3.77
CA VAL A 280 23.18 -9.72 -4.70
C VAL A 280 23.57 -9.67 -6.18
N GLY A 281 24.84 -9.90 -6.52
CA GLY A 281 25.31 -10.07 -7.90
C GLY A 281 26.01 -8.85 -8.50
N GLY A 282 26.38 -7.87 -7.69
CA GLY A 282 27.32 -6.80 -8.04
C GLY A 282 26.88 -5.91 -9.23
N GLU A 283 27.88 -5.47 -10.00
CA GLU A 283 27.67 -4.51 -11.10
C GLU A 283 26.89 -5.11 -12.28
N GLU A 284 27.01 -6.41 -12.51
CA GLU A 284 26.22 -7.08 -13.56
C GLU A 284 24.71 -6.99 -13.26
N THR A 285 24.33 -7.23 -12.01
CA THR A 285 22.96 -7.10 -11.58
C THR A 285 22.46 -5.66 -11.72
N ARG A 286 23.24 -4.66 -11.27
CA ARG A 286 22.90 -3.25 -11.43
C ARG A 286 22.58 -2.89 -12.88
N ARG A 287 23.43 -3.30 -13.83
CA ARG A 287 23.20 -3.07 -15.27
C ARG A 287 21.92 -3.73 -15.78
N LYS A 288 21.63 -4.95 -15.36
CA LYS A 288 20.39 -5.66 -15.72
C LYS A 288 19.15 -4.92 -15.20
N LEU A 289 19.15 -4.46 -13.96
CA LEU A 289 18.02 -3.74 -13.37
C LEU A 289 17.75 -2.40 -14.08
N VAL A 290 18.79 -1.67 -14.48
CA VAL A 290 18.66 -0.45 -15.29
C VAL A 290 18.10 -0.78 -16.68
N ALA A 291 18.61 -1.83 -17.32
CA ALA A 291 18.12 -2.24 -18.64
C ALA A 291 16.63 -2.63 -18.60
N LEU A 292 16.21 -3.34 -17.55
CA LEU A 292 14.80 -3.70 -17.34
C LEU A 292 13.89 -2.48 -17.21
N ALA A 293 14.29 -1.46 -16.44
CA ALA A 293 13.50 -0.24 -16.27
C ALA A 293 13.36 0.57 -17.58
N ARG A 294 14.32 0.43 -18.48
CA ARG A 294 14.32 1.11 -19.80
C ARG A 294 13.59 0.31 -20.89
N GLN A 295 13.19 -0.93 -20.62
CA GLN A 295 12.45 -1.74 -21.59
C GLN A 295 11.03 -1.18 -21.74
N THR A 296 10.86 -0.33 -22.75
CA THR A 296 9.56 0.13 -23.22
C THR A 296 8.91 -0.99 -24.04
N ARG A 297 8.24 -1.93 -23.40
CA ARG A 297 7.33 -2.83 -24.11
C ARG A 297 5.96 -2.15 -24.17
N ARG A 298 5.71 -1.43 -25.26
CA ARG A 298 4.34 -1.18 -25.66
C ARG A 298 3.79 -2.55 -26.05
N LEU A 299 2.99 -3.18 -25.20
CA LEU A 299 2.20 -4.31 -25.62
C LEU A 299 1.22 -3.76 -26.64
N GLU A 300 1.39 -4.12 -27.91
CA GLU A 300 0.33 -3.96 -28.88
C GLU A 300 -0.87 -4.72 -28.32
N ALA A 301 -2.05 -4.09 -28.36
CA ALA A 301 -3.27 -4.80 -28.01
C ALA A 301 -3.24 -6.11 -28.80
N PRO A 302 -3.34 -7.28 -28.15
CA PRO A 302 -3.32 -8.53 -28.89
C PRO A 302 -4.40 -8.41 -29.98
N GLN A 303 -4.04 -8.61 -31.23
CA GLN A 303 -5.03 -8.75 -32.26
C GLN A 303 -5.84 -9.99 -31.84
N LEU A 304 -7.02 -9.74 -31.31
CA LEU A 304 -7.96 -10.79 -30.99
C LEU A 304 -8.25 -11.50 -32.33
N SER A 305 -7.55 -12.57 -32.60
CA SER A 305 -7.90 -13.46 -33.70
C SER A 305 -9.27 -14.01 -33.34
N ALA A 306 -10.28 -13.48 -34.00
CA ALA A 306 -11.62 -14.02 -33.92
C ALA A 306 -11.52 -15.49 -34.30
N GLY A 307 -11.63 -16.40 -33.33
CA GLY A 307 -11.87 -17.76 -33.65
C GLY A 307 -10.94 -18.86 -33.17
N THR A 308 -10.09 -18.64 -32.13
CA THR A 308 -9.60 -19.81 -31.41
C THR A 308 -10.67 -20.18 -30.37
N PRO A 309 -11.43 -21.28 -30.53
CA PRO A 309 -12.41 -21.68 -29.55
C PRO A 309 -11.69 -22.01 -28.24
N VAL A 310 -11.97 -21.27 -27.17
CA VAL A 310 -11.62 -21.71 -25.84
C VAL A 310 -12.64 -22.79 -25.47
N GLU A 311 -12.20 -24.02 -25.38
CA GLU A 311 -13.08 -25.16 -25.12
C GLU A 311 -13.84 -25.02 -23.79
N ARG A 312 -13.27 -24.32 -22.80
CA ARG A 312 -13.90 -24.03 -21.51
C ARG A 312 -13.26 -22.82 -20.85
N ALA A 313 -14.08 -21.85 -20.43
CA ALA A 313 -13.63 -20.76 -19.57
C ALA A 313 -13.39 -21.26 -18.14
N GLU A 314 -12.24 -20.93 -17.55
CA GLU A 314 -11.95 -21.23 -16.16
C GLU A 314 -12.73 -20.28 -15.22
N ALA A 315 -12.80 -20.62 -13.92
CA ALA A 315 -13.48 -19.79 -12.92
C ALA A 315 -12.90 -18.36 -12.88
N ALA A 316 -11.59 -18.19 -13.04
CA ALA A 316 -10.95 -16.91 -13.07
C ALA A 316 -11.43 -16.03 -14.25
N ASP A 317 -11.57 -16.61 -15.45
CA ASP A 317 -12.07 -15.91 -16.64
C ASP A 317 -13.50 -15.42 -16.43
N GLN A 318 -14.35 -16.28 -15.85
CA GLN A 318 -15.73 -15.94 -15.55
C GLN A 318 -15.83 -14.83 -14.49
N MET A 319 -14.96 -14.84 -13.48
CA MET A 319 -14.86 -13.77 -12.50
C MET A 319 -14.39 -12.45 -13.13
N VAL A 320 -13.39 -12.48 -14.00
CA VAL A 320 -12.91 -11.29 -14.75
C VAL A 320 -14.04 -10.67 -15.56
N VAL A 321 -14.78 -11.46 -16.32
CA VAL A 321 -15.93 -10.98 -17.12
C VAL A 321 -17.03 -10.45 -16.21
N SER A 322 -17.32 -11.12 -15.10
CA SER A 322 -18.36 -10.71 -14.16
C SER A 322 -18.01 -9.40 -13.46
N LEU A 323 -16.75 -9.22 -13.02
CA LEU A 323 -16.27 -7.96 -12.48
C LEU A 323 -16.29 -6.85 -13.54
N ALA A 324 -15.83 -7.13 -14.75
CA ALA A 324 -15.84 -6.15 -15.83
C ALA A 324 -17.25 -5.62 -16.12
N ARG A 325 -18.28 -6.48 -16.09
CA ARG A 325 -19.68 -6.09 -16.27
C ARG A 325 -20.22 -5.16 -15.16
N THR A 326 -19.53 -5.04 -14.02
CA THR A 326 -19.89 -4.06 -12.98
C THR A 326 -19.40 -2.65 -13.30
N ILE A 327 -18.52 -2.50 -14.29
CA ILE A 327 -17.94 -1.24 -14.72
C ILE A 327 -18.87 -0.61 -15.76
N GLU A 328 -19.17 0.66 -15.58
CA GLU A 328 -19.91 1.49 -16.53
C GLU A 328 -18.95 2.42 -17.28
N ASP A 329 -19.30 2.81 -18.49
CA ASP A 329 -18.50 3.75 -19.26
C ASP A 329 -18.43 5.11 -18.55
N GLY A 330 -17.21 5.63 -18.37
CA GLY A 330 -16.94 6.85 -17.60
C GLY A 330 -16.74 6.65 -16.09
N ASP A 331 -16.77 5.41 -15.57
CA ASP A 331 -16.45 5.15 -14.16
C ASP A 331 -15.01 5.56 -13.80
N SER A 332 -14.84 6.13 -12.62
CA SER A 332 -13.55 6.37 -11.99
C SER A 332 -13.15 5.15 -11.17
N ILE A 333 -12.12 4.46 -11.63
CA ILE A 333 -11.65 3.18 -11.08
C ILE A 333 -10.32 3.38 -10.39
N VAL A 334 -10.18 2.88 -9.17
CA VAL A 334 -8.89 2.84 -8.48
C VAL A 334 -8.37 1.40 -8.42
N LEU A 335 -7.08 1.27 -8.67
CA LEU A 335 -6.38 -0.02 -8.59
C LEU A 335 -5.95 -0.26 -7.15
N GLY A 336 -6.52 -1.28 -6.52
CA GLY A 336 -6.09 -1.74 -5.20
C GLY A 336 -4.69 -2.37 -5.20
N SER A 337 -4.11 -2.51 -4.03
CA SER A 337 -2.82 -3.20 -3.86
C SER A 337 -2.95 -4.66 -4.25
N PHE A 338 -2.12 -5.11 -5.18
CA PHE A 338 -2.00 -6.49 -5.65
C PHE A 338 -3.35 -7.22 -5.84
N THR A 339 -4.17 -6.70 -6.75
CA THR A 339 -5.48 -7.27 -7.10
C THR A 339 -5.52 -7.69 -8.57
N PRO A 340 -4.72 -8.69 -9.02
CA PRO A 340 -4.52 -9.00 -10.44
C PRO A 340 -5.81 -9.36 -11.16
N LEU A 341 -6.76 -10.02 -10.49
CA LEU A 341 -8.04 -10.40 -11.07
C LEU A 341 -8.94 -9.19 -11.35
N ALA A 342 -9.05 -8.26 -10.38
CA ALA A 342 -9.78 -7.00 -10.56
C ALA A 342 -9.13 -6.15 -11.66
N TYR A 343 -7.82 -6.15 -11.69
CA TYR A 343 -7.02 -5.46 -12.69
C TYR A 343 -7.31 -5.95 -14.12
N ALA A 344 -7.30 -7.27 -14.32
CA ALA A 344 -7.68 -7.86 -15.61
C ALA A 344 -9.11 -7.48 -16.00
N ALA A 345 -10.04 -7.43 -15.03
CA ALA A 345 -11.42 -7.03 -15.25
C ALA A 345 -11.54 -5.57 -15.69
N TYR A 346 -10.80 -4.66 -15.08
CA TYR A 346 -10.81 -3.23 -15.44
C TYR A 346 -10.27 -3.01 -16.84
N MET A 347 -9.21 -3.72 -17.21
CA MET A 347 -8.67 -3.67 -18.57
C MET A 347 -9.61 -4.27 -19.59
N PHE A 348 -10.23 -5.40 -19.26
CA PHE A 348 -11.23 -6.01 -20.12
C PHE A 348 -12.42 -5.08 -20.36
N ALA A 349 -12.92 -4.40 -19.31
CA ALA A 349 -13.98 -3.42 -19.44
C ALA A 349 -13.56 -2.24 -20.34
N LYS A 350 -12.37 -1.66 -20.11
CA LYS A 350 -11.85 -0.53 -20.90
C LYS A 350 -11.63 -0.89 -22.37
N LEU A 351 -11.22 -2.12 -22.67
CA LEU A 351 -11.03 -2.62 -24.04
C LEU A 351 -12.32 -3.02 -24.75
N THR A 352 -13.44 -3.13 -24.04
CA THR A 352 -14.70 -3.63 -24.61
C THR A 352 -15.82 -2.60 -24.53
N HIS A 353 -16.46 -2.44 -23.39
CA HIS A 353 -17.70 -1.69 -23.24
C HIS A 353 -17.59 -0.39 -22.43
N ALA A 354 -16.44 -0.13 -21.82
CA ALA A 354 -16.21 1.06 -20.99
C ALA A 354 -14.91 1.81 -21.40
N PRO A 355 -14.77 2.23 -22.68
CA PRO A 355 -13.53 2.84 -23.18
C PRO A 355 -13.18 4.16 -22.50
N ASN A 356 -14.17 4.88 -21.95
CA ASN A 356 -14.00 6.14 -21.24
C ASN A 356 -13.79 5.95 -19.72
N ALA A 357 -13.68 4.71 -19.22
CA ALA A 357 -13.38 4.47 -17.83
C ALA A 357 -12.01 5.08 -17.46
N PHE A 358 -12.00 5.89 -16.40
CA PHE A 358 -10.81 6.60 -15.91
C PHE A 358 -10.13 5.74 -14.85
N ILE A 359 -8.97 5.17 -15.18
CA ILE A 359 -8.27 4.25 -14.30
C ILE A 359 -7.12 4.97 -13.60
N VAL A 360 -7.03 4.84 -12.28
CA VAL A 360 -5.94 5.39 -11.47
C VAL A 360 -5.28 4.28 -10.67
N GLY A 361 -3.99 4.07 -10.90
CA GLY A 361 -3.12 3.41 -9.93
C GLY A 361 -2.63 4.44 -8.91
N TYR A 362 -2.22 4.00 -7.72
CA TYR A 362 -1.67 4.92 -6.71
C TYR A 362 -0.35 5.62 -7.14
N SER A 363 -0.13 5.73 -8.43
CA SER A 363 1.00 6.41 -9.07
C SER A 363 0.65 6.87 -10.48
N GLY A 364 0.21 5.98 -11.37
CA GLY A 364 -0.13 6.30 -12.75
C GLY A 364 -1.60 6.66 -12.91
N VAL A 365 -1.88 7.75 -13.62
CA VAL A 365 -3.22 8.22 -13.95
C VAL A 365 -3.52 7.90 -15.40
N ASP A 366 -4.65 7.23 -15.62
CA ASP A 366 -5.19 6.84 -16.92
C ASP A 366 -4.14 6.21 -17.87
N PRO A 367 -3.45 5.16 -17.44
CA PRO A 367 -2.45 4.51 -18.28
C PRO A 367 -3.12 3.75 -19.43
N TYR A 368 -2.58 3.92 -20.68
CA TYR A 368 -3.07 3.19 -21.85
C TYR A 368 -2.00 3.00 -22.92
N PRO A 369 -1.72 1.78 -23.43
CA PRO A 369 -2.22 0.52 -22.89
C PRO A 369 -1.64 0.25 -21.51
N PHE A 370 -2.48 -0.32 -20.67
CA PHE A 370 -2.08 -0.62 -19.31
C PHE A 370 -1.31 -1.95 -19.26
N GLN A 371 -0.26 -1.99 -18.49
CA GLN A 371 0.53 -3.19 -18.26
C GLN A 371 0.51 -3.57 -16.79
N LEU A 372 0.34 -4.86 -16.52
CA LEU A 372 0.43 -5.38 -15.17
C LEU A 372 1.91 -5.49 -14.79
N GLY A 373 2.35 -4.65 -13.86
CA GLY A 373 3.65 -4.77 -13.20
C GLY A 373 3.58 -5.71 -11.99
N PHE A 374 4.71 -5.89 -11.33
CA PHE A 374 4.77 -6.62 -10.06
C PHE A 374 3.92 -5.92 -8.99
N HIS A 375 3.87 -4.61 -8.99
CA HIS A 375 2.98 -3.77 -8.19
C HIS A 375 2.56 -2.51 -8.97
N THR A 376 1.54 -1.80 -8.47
CA THR A 376 0.92 -0.66 -9.16
C THR A 376 1.82 0.58 -9.33
N SER A 377 2.98 0.60 -8.69
CA SER A 377 3.95 1.71 -8.75
C SER A 377 5.15 1.44 -9.66
N GLU A 378 5.19 0.29 -10.33
CA GLU A 378 6.30 -0.04 -11.24
C GLU A 378 6.26 0.75 -12.55
N ALA A 379 7.40 0.76 -13.24
CA ALA A 379 7.55 1.38 -14.55
C ALA A 379 6.48 0.92 -15.54
N ALA A 380 6.14 -0.39 -15.53
CA ALA A 380 5.12 -0.96 -16.39
C ALA A 380 3.75 -0.28 -16.20
N CYS A 381 3.39 0.12 -14.98
CA CYS A 381 2.11 0.75 -14.67
C CYS A 381 2.10 2.26 -14.84
N THR A 382 3.28 2.91 -14.84
CA THR A 382 3.40 4.37 -14.89
C THR A 382 3.86 4.89 -16.24
N GLN A 383 4.49 4.05 -17.06
CA GLN A 383 5.18 4.43 -18.29
C GLN A 383 4.26 5.07 -19.34
N PHE A 384 3.02 4.62 -19.45
CA PHE A 384 2.05 5.11 -20.42
C PHE A 384 0.92 5.89 -19.74
N ALA A 385 1.12 6.31 -18.51
CA ALA A 385 0.15 7.12 -17.79
C ALA A 385 0.08 8.55 -18.38
N ALA A 386 -1.11 9.14 -18.38
CA ALA A 386 -1.33 10.52 -18.77
C ALA A 386 -0.67 11.49 -17.77
N GLY A 387 -0.44 11.06 -16.54
CA GLY A 387 0.23 11.79 -15.48
C GLY A 387 0.53 10.91 -14.28
N LEU A 388 1.19 11.48 -13.28
CA LEU A 388 1.49 10.78 -12.03
C LEU A 388 0.79 11.48 -10.87
N TRP A 389 0.14 10.71 -10.02
CA TRP A 389 -0.38 11.16 -8.73
C TRP A 389 0.40 10.51 -7.60
N SER A 390 0.58 11.24 -6.52
CA SER A 390 0.93 10.63 -5.25
C SER A 390 -0.27 9.83 -4.71
N MET A 391 -0.02 8.93 -3.77
CA MET A 391 -1.10 8.23 -3.06
C MET A 391 -2.04 9.24 -2.38
N THR A 392 -1.49 10.29 -1.79
CA THR A 392 -2.25 11.38 -1.18
C THR A 392 -3.20 12.05 -2.16
N GLN A 393 -2.73 12.39 -3.37
CA GLN A 393 -3.58 13.00 -4.41
C GLN A 393 -4.72 12.06 -4.83
N CYS A 394 -4.45 10.77 -5.00
CA CYS A 394 -5.47 9.78 -5.32
C CYS A 394 -6.54 9.71 -4.21
N ILE A 395 -6.13 9.62 -2.96
CA ILE A 395 -7.01 9.55 -1.79
C ILE A 395 -7.88 10.81 -1.68
N GLU A 396 -7.30 11.98 -1.86
CA GLU A 396 -8.03 13.25 -1.78
C GLU A 396 -9.00 13.45 -2.95
N ALA A 397 -8.56 13.11 -4.17
CA ALA A 397 -9.38 13.33 -5.37
C ALA A 397 -10.57 12.37 -5.44
N LEU A 398 -10.40 11.11 -5.06
CA LEU A 398 -11.37 10.05 -5.29
C LEU A 398 -12.00 9.49 -4.01
N HIS A 399 -11.19 9.05 -3.03
CA HIS A 399 -11.72 8.33 -1.88
C HIS A 399 -12.50 9.23 -0.93
N LEU A 400 -11.85 10.21 -0.33
CA LEU A 400 -12.45 11.06 0.72
C LEU A 400 -13.62 11.90 0.22
N ARG A 401 -13.62 12.24 -1.07
CA ARG A 401 -14.73 12.98 -1.70
C ARG A 401 -15.88 12.08 -2.13
N GLY A 402 -15.74 10.75 -2.03
CA GLY A 402 -16.72 9.79 -2.55
C GLY A 402 -16.91 9.91 -4.08
N ARG A 403 -15.88 10.35 -4.81
CA ARG A 403 -15.89 10.49 -6.27
C ARG A 403 -15.40 9.24 -6.99
N GLY A 404 -14.70 8.33 -6.33
CA GLY A 404 -14.39 7.03 -6.87
C GLY A 404 -15.68 6.23 -7.13
N ASP A 405 -15.77 5.58 -8.26
CA ASP A 405 -16.88 4.69 -8.56
C ASP A 405 -16.59 3.28 -8.11
N VAL A 406 -15.40 2.79 -8.42
CA VAL A 406 -15.03 1.40 -8.22
C VAL A 406 -13.60 1.28 -7.66
N GLU A 407 -13.45 0.50 -6.62
CA GLU A 407 -12.25 -0.24 -6.25
C GLU A 407 -12.73 -1.58 -5.71
N ALA A 408 -12.50 -2.66 -6.46
CA ALA A 408 -12.92 -3.98 -6.03
C ALA A 408 -11.97 -4.51 -4.95
N VAL A 409 -12.53 -4.87 -3.81
CA VAL A 409 -11.77 -5.31 -2.64
C VAL A 409 -11.78 -6.83 -2.54
N SER A 410 -10.61 -7.44 -2.41
CA SER A 410 -10.50 -8.85 -1.98
C SER A 410 -10.35 -8.89 -0.48
N SER A 411 -11.09 -9.76 0.19
CA SER A 411 -11.01 -9.93 1.65
C SER A 411 -10.99 -11.40 2.05
N ALA A 412 -10.63 -11.67 3.29
CA ALA A 412 -10.61 -13.05 3.79
C ALA A 412 -12.01 -13.53 4.21
N GLN A 413 -12.86 -12.61 4.69
CA GLN A 413 -14.23 -12.91 5.09
C GLN A 413 -15.19 -11.80 4.68
N LEU A 414 -16.42 -12.21 4.42
CA LEU A 414 -17.60 -11.34 4.25
C LEU A 414 -18.73 -11.90 5.10
N ASP A 415 -19.47 -11.04 5.80
CA ASP A 415 -20.64 -11.48 6.56
C ASP A 415 -21.98 -11.11 5.92
N VAL A 416 -23.05 -11.50 6.59
CA VAL A 416 -24.43 -11.27 6.10
C VAL A 416 -24.75 -9.78 5.95
N ASN A 417 -24.15 -8.91 6.75
CA ASN A 417 -24.34 -7.46 6.70
C ASN A 417 -23.48 -6.78 5.62
N GLY A 418 -22.58 -7.53 4.98
CA GLY A 418 -21.65 -7.01 4.01
C GLY A 418 -20.38 -6.43 4.60
N ASP A 419 -20.08 -6.73 5.84
CA ASP A 419 -18.83 -6.31 6.47
C ASP A 419 -17.68 -7.20 5.99
N ILE A 420 -16.51 -6.62 5.78
CA ILE A 420 -15.31 -7.31 5.25
C ILE A 420 -14.20 -7.35 6.29
N ASN A 421 -13.39 -8.43 6.21
CA ASN A 421 -12.26 -8.65 7.09
C ASN A 421 -10.95 -8.87 6.31
N ILE A 422 -9.97 -7.99 6.54
CA ILE A 422 -8.61 -8.06 5.98
C ILE A 422 -7.55 -7.92 7.10
N SER A 423 -7.95 -7.97 8.37
CA SER A 423 -7.05 -7.69 9.50
C SER A 423 -6.73 -8.91 10.35
N TRP A 424 -7.73 -9.66 10.81
CA TRP A 424 -7.52 -10.81 11.69
C TRP A 424 -8.47 -11.97 11.42
N LEU A 425 -7.92 -13.20 11.38
CA LEU A 425 -8.73 -14.43 11.39
C LEU A 425 -8.62 -15.14 12.73
N ALA A 426 -9.76 -15.61 13.24
CA ALA A 426 -9.79 -16.54 14.33
C ALA A 426 -9.26 -17.90 13.88
N MET A 427 -8.38 -18.51 14.67
CA MET A 427 -7.79 -19.81 14.39
C MET A 427 -8.02 -20.77 15.54
N PRO A 428 -8.22 -22.07 15.26
CA PRO A 428 -8.33 -23.08 16.33
C PRO A 428 -7.08 -23.11 17.21
N ILE A 429 -7.28 -23.08 18.51
CA ILE A 429 -6.21 -23.37 19.46
C ILE A 429 -5.93 -24.87 19.41
N LYS A 430 -4.67 -25.23 19.23
CA LYS A 430 -4.20 -26.62 19.19
C LYS A 430 -3.52 -26.97 20.50
N ASP A 431 -3.68 -28.23 20.93
CA ASP A 431 -2.95 -28.80 22.06
C ASP A 431 -1.48 -29.10 21.70
N ALA A 432 -0.74 -29.67 22.65
CA ALA A 432 0.68 -30.04 22.46
C ALA A 432 0.88 -31.15 21.39
N GLN A 433 -0.16 -31.89 21.05
CA GLN A 433 -0.19 -32.92 20.02
C GLN A 433 -0.66 -32.36 18.65
N GLY A 434 -0.96 -31.06 18.57
CA GLY A 434 -1.41 -30.39 17.36
C GLY A 434 -2.90 -30.57 17.03
N GLN A 435 -3.70 -31.15 17.96
CA GLN A 435 -5.14 -31.37 17.80
C GLN A 435 -5.93 -30.11 18.21
N PRO A 436 -7.03 -29.77 17.51
CA PRO A 436 -7.89 -28.67 17.90
C PRO A 436 -8.51 -28.92 19.31
N THR A 437 -8.36 -27.93 20.19
CA THR A 437 -8.94 -27.98 21.56
C THR A 437 -10.44 -27.67 21.62
N GLY A 438 -11.05 -27.31 20.48
CA GLY A 438 -12.42 -26.77 20.42
C GLY A 438 -12.51 -25.27 20.74
N GLN A 439 -11.43 -24.64 21.19
CA GLN A 439 -11.36 -23.21 21.44
C GLN A 439 -10.77 -22.46 20.25
N MET A 440 -11.15 -21.19 20.08
CA MET A 440 -10.65 -20.30 19.03
C MET A 440 -9.80 -19.19 19.62
N ASN A 441 -8.63 -18.94 19.03
CA ASN A 441 -7.90 -17.70 19.24
C ASN A 441 -8.47 -16.65 18.27
N PRO A 442 -9.15 -15.59 18.74
CA PRO A 442 -9.77 -14.60 17.86
C PRO A 442 -8.75 -13.81 17.01
N ARG A 443 -7.48 -13.83 17.42
CA ARG A 443 -6.35 -13.20 16.70
C ARG A 443 -5.28 -14.25 16.39
N GLY A 444 -5.72 -15.35 15.79
CA GLY A 444 -4.86 -16.51 15.50
C GLY A 444 -4.03 -16.37 14.23
N LEU A 445 -4.51 -15.59 13.25
CA LEU A 445 -3.79 -15.32 12.01
C LEU A 445 -3.85 -13.82 11.68
N ARG A 446 -2.70 -13.17 11.60
CA ARG A 446 -2.59 -11.78 11.14
C ARG A 446 -2.61 -11.71 9.62
N LEU A 447 -3.52 -10.90 9.09
CA LEU A 447 -3.63 -10.53 7.68
C LEU A 447 -2.94 -9.17 7.43
N PRO A 448 -2.84 -8.70 6.17
CA PRO A 448 -2.06 -7.49 5.85
C PRO A 448 -2.52 -6.21 6.55
N GLY A 449 -3.81 -6.07 6.86
CA GLY A 449 -4.41 -4.83 7.38
C GLY A 449 -5.34 -4.16 6.38
N GLY A 450 -6.08 -3.17 6.85
CA GLY A 450 -7.17 -2.56 6.11
C GLY A 450 -6.76 -1.66 4.95
N ALA A 451 -5.52 -1.15 4.92
CA ALA A 451 -5.13 -0.09 3.99
C ALA A 451 -6.17 1.06 3.97
N GLY A 452 -6.61 1.48 2.78
CA GLY A 452 -7.73 2.41 2.56
C GLY A 452 -9.10 1.74 2.45
N ALA A 453 -9.17 0.39 2.52
CA ALA A 453 -10.41 -0.35 2.27
C ALA A 453 -11.62 0.10 3.11
N PRO A 454 -11.48 0.44 4.41
CA PRO A 454 -12.61 0.95 5.19
C PRO A 454 -13.28 2.18 4.59
N VAL A 455 -12.49 3.14 4.12
CA VAL A 455 -12.99 4.37 3.48
C VAL A 455 -13.49 4.08 2.06
N VAL A 456 -12.72 3.35 1.26
CA VAL A 456 -13.04 3.00 -0.12
C VAL A 456 -14.36 2.24 -0.21
N TYR A 457 -14.46 1.15 0.53
CA TYR A 457 -15.63 0.29 0.54
C TYR A 457 -16.90 1.00 1.04
N GLY A 458 -16.73 1.91 2.01
CA GLY A 458 -17.81 2.71 2.56
C GLY A 458 -18.27 3.85 1.64
N LEU A 459 -17.34 4.58 1.03
CA LEU A 459 -17.62 5.86 0.38
C LEU A 459 -17.77 5.79 -1.15
N HIS A 460 -17.08 4.86 -1.84
CA HIS A 460 -17.19 4.73 -3.30
C HIS A 460 -18.62 4.44 -3.74
N ARG A 461 -18.97 4.83 -4.96
CA ARG A 461 -20.32 4.66 -5.51
C ARG A 461 -20.75 3.20 -5.47
N LYS A 462 -19.93 2.30 -5.98
CA LYS A 462 -20.18 0.86 -5.98
C LYS A 462 -19.33 0.19 -4.88
N GLY A 463 -19.98 -0.58 -4.01
CA GLY A 463 -19.29 -1.48 -3.08
C GLY A 463 -19.08 -2.82 -3.78
N ILE A 464 -17.83 -3.09 -4.19
CA ILE A 464 -17.52 -4.34 -4.90
C ILE A 464 -16.51 -5.13 -4.08
N ALA A 465 -16.88 -6.37 -3.76
CA ALA A 465 -15.94 -7.35 -3.18
C ALA A 465 -15.85 -8.59 -4.08
N TYR A 466 -14.70 -9.26 -4.09
CA TYR A 466 -14.56 -10.49 -4.85
C TYR A 466 -13.78 -11.56 -4.08
N PHE A 467 -14.12 -12.82 -4.34
CA PHE A 467 -13.58 -13.97 -3.61
C PHE A 467 -13.31 -15.12 -4.57
N ALA A 468 -12.03 -15.47 -4.73
CA ALA A 468 -11.63 -16.60 -5.56
C ALA A 468 -12.09 -17.97 -5.02
N ASN A 469 -12.52 -18.03 -3.76
CA ASN A 469 -13.01 -19.24 -3.11
C ASN A 469 -14.31 -18.96 -2.35
N HIS A 470 -15.43 -19.44 -2.88
CA HIS A 470 -16.73 -19.40 -2.22
C HIS A 470 -16.85 -20.53 -1.21
N SER A 471 -16.60 -20.27 0.05
CA SER A 471 -16.57 -21.29 1.09
C SER A 471 -17.20 -20.79 2.39
N LYS A 472 -17.49 -21.74 3.31
CA LYS A 472 -17.97 -21.42 4.67
C LYS A 472 -16.92 -20.69 5.53
N MET A 473 -15.65 -20.68 5.12
CA MET A 473 -14.61 -19.90 5.79
C MET A 473 -14.61 -18.45 5.32
N THR A 474 -15.01 -18.21 4.08
CA THR A 474 -15.08 -16.89 3.45
C THR A 474 -16.40 -16.18 3.77
N PHE A 475 -17.52 -16.90 3.65
CA PHE A 475 -18.86 -16.37 3.94
C PHE A 475 -19.30 -16.83 5.32
N VAL A 476 -19.33 -15.89 6.27
CA VAL A 476 -19.54 -16.15 7.68
C VAL A 476 -20.76 -15.39 8.21
N PRO A 477 -21.46 -15.87 9.28
CA PRO A 477 -22.56 -15.12 9.88
C PRO A 477 -22.12 -13.73 10.39
N LYS A 478 -20.89 -13.65 10.93
CA LYS A 478 -20.24 -12.41 11.37
C LYS A 478 -18.74 -12.54 11.16
N VAL A 479 -18.12 -11.52 10.58
CA VAL A 479 -16.65 -11.48 10.41
C VAL A 479 -15.92 -11.48 11.74
N ASN A 480 -14.72 -12.05 11.79
CA ASN A 480 -13.91 -12.09 13.02
C ASN A 480 -13.42 -10.69 13.42
N TYR A 481 -13.33 -9.78 12.47
CA TYR A 481 -12.89 -8.41 12.64
C TYR A 481 -13.52 -7.56 11.53
N VAL A 482 -14.19 -6.48 11.89
CA VAL A 482 -14.77 -5.55 10.91
C VAL A 482 -13.68 -4.60 10.44
N THR A 483 -13.00 -4.96 9.34
CA THR A 483 -12.04 -4.04 8.73
C THR A 483 -12.76 -2.92 8.01
N GLY A 484 -13.77 -3.25 7.19
CA GLY A 484 -14.57 -2.28 6.46
C GLY A 484 -16.04 -2.65 6.43
N THR A 485 -16.88 -1.61 6.39
CA THR A 485 -18.35 -1.75 6.32
C THR A 485 -18.93 -0.73 5.34
N ARG A 486 -20.04 -1.10 4.70
CA ARG A 486 -20.82 -0.17 3.88
C ARG A 486 -21.91 0.47 4.74
N LEU A 487 -21.53 1.45 5.57
CA LEU A 487 -22.43 2.11 6.53
C LEU A 487 -23.67 2.71 5.89
N TYR A 488 -23.47 3.45 4.80
CA TYR A 488 -24.55 4.13 4.07
C TYR A 488 -24.96 3.23 2.91
N PHE A 489 -26.01 2.47 3.10
CA PHE A 489 -26.41 1.42 2.18
C PHE A 489 -27.51 1.88 1.20
N THR A 490 -28.58 2.54 1.71
CA THR A 490 -29.67 2.97 0.84
C THR A 490 -29.33 4.22 0.04
N PRO A 491 -30.00 4.45 -1.11
CA PRO A 491 -29.83 5.69 -1.88
C PRO A 491 -30.04 6.94 -1.02
N GLU A 492 -31.05 6.95 -0.16
CA GLU A 492 -31.41 8.08 0.70
C GLU A 492 -30.32 8.35 1.74
N GLU A 493 -29.81 7.30 2.41
CA GLU A 493 -28.70 7.42 3.36
C GLU A 493 -27.47 8.00 2.67
N ARG A 494 -27.13 7.53 1.48
CA ARG A 494 -25.96 8.00 0.73
C ARG A 494 -26.12 9.45 0.29
N ILE A 495 -27.28 9.83 -0.26
CA ILE A 495 -27.57 11.20 -0.67
C ILE A 495 -27.51 12.15 0.54
N ALA A 496 -28.06 11.76 1.69
CA ALA A 496 -27.97 12.54 2.93
C ALA A 496 -26.54 12.81 3.39
N GLN A 497 -25.60 11.94 3.01
CA GLN A 497 -24.15 12.12 3.26
C GLN A 497 -23.43 12.81 2.08
N GLY A 498 -24.14 13.24 1.04
CA GLY A 498 -23.54 13.79 -0.19
C GLY A 498 -22.72 12.76 -0.97
N LEU A 499 -23.10 11.49 -0.88
CA LEU A 499 -22.50 10.37 -1.61
C LEU A 499 -23.42 9.94 -2.75
N ARG A 500 -22.84 9.42 -3.83
CA ARG A 500 -23.60 8.90 -4.96
C ARG A 500 -24.19 7.53 -4.64
N PRO A 501 -25.48 7.26 -4.95
CA PRO A 501 -26.08 5.94 -4.83
C PRO A 501 -25.39 4.93 -5.75
N GLY A 502 -25.36 3.67 -5.32
CA GLY A 502 -24.79 2.58 -6.12
C GLY A 502 -24.92 1.24 -5.42
N PRO A 503 -24.78 0.15 -6.18
CA PRO A 503 -25.02 -1.20 -5.69
C PRO A 503 -23.88 -1.69 -4.78
N MET A 504 -24.19 -2.75 -4.04
CA MET A 504 -23.21 -3.59 -3.37
C MET A 504 -23.20 -4.97 -4.02
N ILE A 505 -22.09 -5.30 -4.66
CA ILE A 505 -21.93 -6.51 -5.50
C ILE A 505 -20.79 -7.37 -4.97
N VAL A 506 -21.00 -8.67 -4.99
CA VAL A 506 -19.99 -9.66 -4.68
C VAL A 506 -19.84 -10.62 -5.84
N VAL A 507 -18.60 -10.78 -6.31
CA VAL A 507 -18.25 -11.74 -7.37
C VAL A 507 -17.41 -12.86 -6.75
N THR A 508 -17.82 -14.09 -6.98
CA THR A 508 -17.09 -15.28 -6.51
C THR A 508 -16.73 -16.20 -7.68
N ASN A 509 -16.00 -17.24 -7.41
CA ASN A 509 -15.77 -18.31 -8.42
C ASN A 509 -17.03 -19.09 -8.81
N LEU A 510 -18.16 -18.90 -8.12
CA LEU A 510 -19.43 -19.61 -8.39
C LEU A 510 -20.52 -18.71 -8.95
N CYS A 511 -20.59 -17.46 -8.51
CA CYS A 511 -21.74 -16.62 -8.80
C CYS A 511 -21.45 -15.12 -8.61
N VAL A 512 -22.40 -14.30 -9.07
CA VAL A 512 -22.52 -12.88 -8.74
C VAL A 512 -23.70 -12.70 -7.79
N MET A 513 -23.48 -12.02 -6.67
CA MET A 513 -24.50 -11.69 -5.68
C MET A 513 -24.64 -10.18 -5.53
N GLU A 514 -25.82 -9.73 -5.16
CA GLU A 514 -26.07 -8.34 -4.82
C GLU A 514 -26.85 -8.25 -3.52
N MET A 515 -26.44 -7.32 -2.67
CA MET A 515 -27.20 -6.97 -1.48
C MET A 515 -28.29 -5.98 -1.87
N VAL A 516 -29.54 -6.40 -1.79
CA VAL A 516 -30.72 -5.56 -2.12
C VAL A 516 -31.26 -4.81 -0.91
N GLN A 517 -30.99 -5.32 0.27
CA GLN A 517 -31.29 -4.71 1.56
C GLN A 517 -30.22 -5.18 2.54
N ARG A 518 -29.90 -4.39 3.57
CA ARG A 518 -28.91 -4.82 4.57
C ARG A 518 -29.29 -6.19 5.14
N GLY A 519 -28.35 -7.12 5.03
CA GLY A 519 -28.55 -8.52 5.43
C GLY A 519 -29.34 -9.39 4.44
N LYS A 520 -29.81 -8.85 3.31
CA LYS A 520 -30.56 -9.61 2.30
C LYS A 520 -29.82 -9.62 0.97
N TRP A 521 -29.36 -10.79 0.61
CA TRP A 521 -28.63 -11.05 -0.62
C TRP A 521 -29.47 -11.78 -1.65
N ILE A 522 -29.24 -11.49 -2.92
CA ILE A 522 -29.80 -12.26 -4.04
C ILE A 522 -28.65 -12.69 -4.96
N VAL A 523 -28.79 -13.86 -5.55
CA VAL A 523 -27.91 -14.34 -6.62
C VAL A 523 -28.39 -13.74 -7.93
N ARG A 524 -27.54 -12.94 -8.57
CA ARG A 524 -27.81 -12.31 -9.87
C ARG A 524 -27.57 -13.25 -11.03
N SER A 525 -26.49 -14.04 -10.94
CA SER A 525 -26.12 -15.04 -11.94
C SER A 525 -25.25 -16.13 -11.33
N LEU A 526 -25.34 -17.32 -11.89
CA LEU A 526 -24.40 -18.42 -11.66
C LEU A 526 -23.36 -18.45 -12.78
N HIS A 527 -22.15 -18.84 -12.45
CA HIS A 527 -21.11 -19.07 -13.44
C HIS A 527 -21.39 -20.37 -14.20
N SER A 528 -20.96 -20.45 -15.46
CA SER A 528 -21.13 -21.65 -16.28
C SER A 528 -20.48 -22.88 -15.63
N GLY A 529 -21.23 -23.98 -15.55
CA GLY A 529 -20.77 -25.23 -14.93
C GLY A 529 -21.00 -25.31 -13.42
N VAL A 530 -21.64 -24.33 -12.82
CA VAL A 530 -22.13 -24.36 -11.43
C VAL A 530 -23.58 -24.88 -11.44
N SER A 531 -23.85 -25.93 -10.67
CA SER A 531 -25.17 -26.56 -10.53
C SER A 531 -25.82 -26.18 -9.18
#